data_e3c0221d0dd23058e87285710dec34b3
#
_entry.id   e3c0221d0dd23058e87285710dec34b3
#
_cell.length_a   1.000
_cell.length_b   1.000
_cell.length_c   1.000
_cell.angle_alpha   90.00
_cell.angle_beta   90.00
_cell.angle_gamma   90.00
#
_symmetry.space_group_name_H-M   'P 1'
#
loop_
_entity.id
_entity.type
_entity.pdbx_description
1 polymer ?
#
loop_
_entity_poly.entity_id
_entity_poly.type
_entity_poly.pdbx_seq_one_letter_code
_entity_poly.pdbx_strand_id
1 'polypeptide(L)'
;MTARIENYAIIADCQSVALVANDGSLDWLCLPRFDSDACFAALLGTRDNGCWKIAPEGEVRAVRRRYRPGTLILETDFETADGAITLIDLMPISGQGTDVVRIVVGQRGRVSMRMDLLIRLGYGAIVPWVRAIDGGIEAVAGPDALRLVTPVETHGEGLSTVSRFSVGAGERVPFVLTWSPSHLPDPGHVDPEKALAESEAGWRAWSDRCTVTGPYRDIVQRSLITLKALTYQPTGGIVAAATTSLPERIGGVRNWDYRICWLRDATFTLYSLMSAGYSEEARDWTQWLLRAVAGDPSQLQILYGIAGERRLPEIELDWLPGYEGSRPVRVGNAASRQLQLDVYGEVMDALHLARTVGLAPTEAGWALQRALMGYLEKIWEEPDEGIWEVRGPRRHFTHSKVMAWVAFDRAVKAVEQFGLNGPADRWRSVRDRIHASVCREGFDAASGAFVQFYGSKEVDASLLMLPLVGFLPATDPRILGTVRAIEQSLIRDGFVARYSTHSAIDGLPPGEGAFLACSFWLADNYALQGRHPEAIALFDHLSGLANDVGLLSEEYDPVARRLVGNFPQAFTHVSLINTALNLTAPRGPAEQRKEQ
;
A
#
# COMPACT_ATOMS: atom_id res chain seq x y z
N MET A 1 -5.33 -24.70 -6.34
CA MET A 1 -5.81 -23.38 -6.79
C MET A 1 -5.30 -22.38 -5.76
N THR A 2 -4.84 -21.23 -6.20
CA THR A 2 -4.43 -20.11 -5.35
C THR A 2 -5.61 -19.64 -4.49
N ALA A 3 -5.38 -19.25 -3.26
CA ALA A 3 -6.43 -18.71 -2.39
C ALA A 3 -6.97 -17.38 -2.94
N ARG A 4 -8.20 -17.01 -2.59
CA ARG A 4 -8.73 -15.67 -2.90
C ARG A 4 -7.94 -14.60 -2.15
N ILE A 5 -7.88 -13.37 -2.69
CA ILE A 5 -7.12 -12.27 -2.08
C ILE A 5 -7.59 -12.00 -0.64
N GLU A 6 -8.90 -12.01 -0.39
CA GLU A 6 -9.49 -11.85 0.93
C GLU A 6 -9.11 -12.94 1.94
N ASN A 7 -8.58 -14.08 1.49
CA ASN A 7 -8.11 -15.15 2.35
C ASN A 7 -6.66 -14.97 2.82
N TYR A 8 -5.96 -13.92 2.36
CA TYR A 8 -4.60 -13.64 2.82
C TYR A 8 -4.58 -12.68 4.01
N ALA A 9 -3.64 -12.91 4.91
CA ALA A 9 -3.15 -11.98 5.91
C ALA A 9 -1.70 -11.63 5.58
N ILE A 10 -1.15 -10.57 6.16
CA ILE A 10 0.26 -10.23 6.04
C ILE A 10 1.01 -10.41 7.36
N ILE A 11 2.29 -10.76 7.27
CA ILE A 11 3.28 -10.58 8.32
C ILE A 11 4.45 -9.78 7.75
N ALA A 12 5.08 -8.92 8.53
CA ALA A 12 6.11 -8.01 8.03
C ALA A 12 7.11 -7.62 9.13
N ASP A 13 8.32 -7.25 8.69
CA ASP A 13 9.42 -6.73 9.50
C ASP A 13 9.80 -5.28 9.16
N CYS A 14 8.98 -4.58 8.38
CA CYS A 14 9.28 -3.27 7.80
C CYS A 14 10.49 -3.27 6.84
N GLN A 15 10.84 -4.42 6.26
CA GLN A 15 11.79 -4.58 5.16
C GLN A 15 11.20 -5.41 4.04
N SER A 16 10.37 -6.39 4.40
CA SER A 16 9.61 -7.23 3.49
C SER A 16 8.26 -7.62 4.10
N VAL A 17 7.41 -8.24 3.27
CA VAL A 17 6.08 -8.73 3.64
C VAL A 17 5.88 -10.13 3.10
N ALA A 18 5.34 -11.01 3.92
CA ALA A 18 4.83 -12.31 3.50
C ALA A 18 3.29 -12.33 3.52
N LEU A 19 2.67 -12.98 2.53
CA LEU A 19 1.24 -13.24 2.48
C LEU A 19 0.95 -14.67 2.95
N VAL A 20 0.16 -14.79 4.01
CA VAL A 20 -0.23 -16.07 4.64
C VAL A 20 -1.72 -16.31 4.39
N ALA A 21 -2.04 -17.40 3.68
CA ALA A 21 -3.41 -17.83 3.42
C ALA A 21 -4.04 -18.48 4.67
N ASN A 22 -5.38 -18.50 4.71
CA ASN A 22 -6.14 -19.07 5.82
C ASN A 22 -6.01 -20.60 5.96
N ASP A 23 -5.39 -21.28 4.99
CA ASP A 23 -5.07 -22.71 5.05
C ASP A 23 -3.65 -23.00 5.57
N GLY A 24 -2.95 -21.97 6.09
CA GLY A 24 -1.60 -22.05 6.62
C GLY A 24 -0.48 -22.01 5.56
N SER A 25 -0.79 -21.73 4.30
CA SER A 25 0.21 -21.57 3.24
C SER A 25 0.73 -20.12 3.19
N LEU A 26 2.04 -19.96 3.09
CA LEU A 26 2.71 -18.71 2.76
C LEU A 26 3.05 -18.75 1.26
N ASP A 27 2.35 -17.93 0.47
CA ASP A 27 2.33 -18.02 -0.99
C ASP A 27 3.03 -16.86 -1.70
N TRP A 28 3.43 -15.85 -0.94
CA TRP A 28 4.18 -14.69 -1.44
C TRP A 28 5.20 -14.22 -0.42
N LEU A 29 6.45 -14.09 -0.84
CA LEU A 29 7.53 -13.51 -0.04
C LEU A 29 8.68 -13.07 -0.96
N CYS A 30 9.10 -11.83 -0.80
CA CYS A 30 10.30 -11.25 -1.43
C CYS A 30 11.38 -11.07 -0.37
N LEU A 31 12.59 -11.51 -0.61
CA LEU A 31 13.70 -11.39 0.35
C LEU A 31 14.97 -10.88 -0.36
N PRO A 32 15.73 -9.96 0.30
CA PRO A 32 15.53 -9.40 1.63
C PRO A 32 14.61 -8.18 1.68
N ARG A 33 14.19 -7.64 0.54
CA ARG A 33 13.46 -6.37 0.41
C ARG A 33 12.09 -6.60 -0.23
N PHE A 34 11.16 -5.63 -0.07
CA PHE A 34 9.86 -5.64 -0.76
C PHE A 34 9.99 -5.84 -2.28
N ASP A 35 10.95 -5.17 -2.90
CA ASP A 35 11.18 -5.14 -4.35
C ASP A 35 12.17 -6.19 -4.85
N SER A 36 12.69 -7.06 -3.97
CA SER A 36 13.51 -8.21 -4.35
C SER A 36 12.68 -9.24 -5.13
N ASP A 37 13.38 -10.12 -5.84
CA ASP A 37 12.75 -11.26 -6.47
C ASP A 37 12.08 -12.17 -5.44
N ALA A 38 10.87 -12.65 -5.75
CA ALA A 38 10.16 -13.51 -4.83
C ALA A 38 10.82 -14.89 -4.70
N CYS A 39 10.97 -15.37 -3.47
CA CYS A 39 11.35 -16.74 -3.14
C CYS A 39 10.15 -17.68 -2.95
N PHE A 40 8.96 -17.09 -2.75
CA PHE A 40 7.67 -17.77 -2.86
C PHE A 40 6.77 -16.95 -3.77
N ALA A 41 6.29 -17.53 -4.86
CA ALA A 41 5.47 -16.87 -5.88
C ALA A 41 4.23 -17.69 -6.28
N ALA A 42 3.77 -18.61 -5.42
CA ALA A 42 2.55 -19.38 -5.64
C ALA A 42 1.32 -18.49 -5.81
N LEU A 43 1.32 -17.29 -5.23
CA LEU A 43 0.28 -16.26 -5.40
C LEU A 43 0.02 -15.95 -6.89
N LEU A 44 1.07 -15.84 -7.70
CA LEU A 44 1.00 -15.49 -9.13
C LEU A 44 1.11 -16.72 -10.05
N GLY A 45 1.07 -17.90 -9.48
CA GLY A 45 1.28 -19.13 -10.21
C GLY A 45 0.57 -20.33 -9.61
N THR A 46 1.36 -21.36 -9.37
CA THR A 46 0.95 -22.56 -8.68
C THR A 46 1.89 -22.83 -7.50
N ARG A 47 1.59 -23.84 -6.72
CA ARG A 47 2.49 -24.32 -5.67
C ARG A 47 3.93 -24.54 -6.17
N ASP A 48 4.10 -24.97 -7.42
CA ASP A 48 5.41 -25.25 -8.01
C ASP A 48 6.28 -23.98 -8.18
N ASN A 49 5.68 -22.79 -8.09
CA ASN A 49 6.39 -21.51 -8.09
C ASN A 49 6.89 -21.07 -6.71
N GLY A 50 6.78 -21.94 -5.71
CA GLY A 50 7.29 -21.73 -4.36
C GLY A 50 6.22 -21.33 -3.36
N CYS A 51 6.17 -22.06 -2.24
CA CYS A 51 5.29 -21.79 -1.09
C CYS A 51 5.81 -22.49 0.17
N TRP A 52 5.29 -22.10 1.32
CA TRP A 52 5.57 -22.74 2.61
C TRP A 52 4.30 -22.97 3.40
N LYS A 53 3.81 -24.20 3.43
CA LYS A 53 2.57 -24.57 4.12
C LYS A 53 2.84 -25.33 5.40
N ILE A 54 2.16 -24.94 6.48
CA ILE A 54 2.08 -25.71 7.75
C ILE A 54 0.60 -25.82 8.10
N ALA A 55 0.09 -27.05 8.15
CA ALA A 55 -1.33 -27.32 8.42
C ALA A 55 -1.54 -28.71 9.02
N PRO A 56 -2.70 -28.98 9.67
CA PRO A 56 -3.10 -30.34 10.02
C PRO A 56 -3.15 -31.26 8.81
N GLU A 57 -2.73 -32.52 8.96
CA GLU A 57 -2.87 -33.55 7.89
C GLU A 57 -4.31 -34.03 7.73
N GLY A 58 -5.10 -34.01 8.82
CA GLY A 58 -6.50 -34.43 8.82
C GLY A 58 -7.46 -33.35 8.34
N GLU A 59 -8.73 -33.70 8.28
CA GLU A 59 -9.80 -32.79 7.92
C GLU A 59 -9.90 -31.62 8.91
N VAL A 60 -9.80 -30.39 8.40
CA VAL A 60 -9.99 -29.16 9.18
C VAL A 60 -11.47 -28.80 9.22
N ARG A 61 -12.04 -28.74 10.43
CA ARG A 61 -13.46 -28.44 10.66
C ARG A 61 -13.77 -26.96 10.73
N ALA A 62 -12.81 -26.20 11.28
CA ALA A 62 -12.93 -24.74 11.38
C ALA A 62 -11.55 -24.09 11.35
N VAL A 63 -11.49 -22.89 10.76
CA VAL A 63 -10.34 -22.01 10.76
C VAL A 63 -10.79 -20.64 11.27
N ARG A 64 -10.00 -20.03 12.17
CA ARG A 64 -10.21 -18.66 12.63
C ARG A 64 -8.87 -17.93 12.68
N ARG A 65 -8.84 -16.71 12.15
CA ARG A 65 -7.62 -15.90 12.15
C ARG A 65 -7.82 -14.61 12.92
N ARG A 66 -6.75 -14.14 13.52
CA ARG A 66 -6.68 -12.82 14.14
C ARG A 66 -5.24 -12.35 14.23
N TYR A 67 -5.05 -11.07 14.26
CA TYR A 67 -3.79 -10.51 14.78
C TYR A 67 -3.86 -10.37 16.30
N ARG A 68 -2.75 -10.53 16.99
CA ARG A 68 -2.64 -10.07 18.38
C ARG A 68 -2.90 -8.57 18.42
N PRO A 69 -3.68 -8.06 19.41
CA PRO A 69 -4.02 -6.65 19.48
C PRO A 69 -2.80 -5.72 19.39
N GLY A 70 -2.85 -4.73 18.50
CA GLY A 70 -1.78 -3.77 18.31
C GLY A 70 -0.55 -4.28 17.56
N THR A 71 -0.60 -5.47 16.93
CA THR A 71 0.55 -6.09 16.27
C THR A 71 0.25 -6.60 14.84
N LEU A 72 1.29 -7.09 14.15
CA LEU A 72 1.21 -7.93 12.95
C LEU A 72 1.60 -9.40 13.22
N ILE A 73 1.46 -9.86 14.45
CA ILE A 73 1.61 -11.27 14.79
C ILE A 73 0.29 -11.96 14.49
N LEU A 74 0.28 -12.81 13.48
CA LEU A 74 -0.89 -13.54 13.01
C LEU A 74 -1.06 -14.83 13.82
N GLU A 75 -2.26 -15.08 14.31
CA GLU A 75 -2.66 -16.35 14.91
C GLU A 75 -3.76 -16.99 14.05
N THR A 76 -3.52 -18.21 13.58
CA THR A 76 -4.47 -19.03 12.85
C THR A 76 -4.83 -20.28 13.65
N ASP A 77 -6.05 -20.35 14.14
CA ASP A 77 -6.56 -21.52 14.87
C ASP A 77 -7.13 -22.53 13.87
N PHE A 78 -6.68 -23.77 13.97
CA PHE A 78 -7.23 -24.91 13.23
C PHE A 78 -7.90 -25.87 14.20
N GLU A 79 -9.14 -26.23 13.92
CA GLU A 79 -9.90 -27.23 14.66
C GLU A 79 -10.10 -28.49 13.80
N THR A 80 -9.74 -29.65 14.35
CA THR A 80 -9.86 -30.97 13.72
C THR A 80 -10.69 -31.91 14.59
N ALA A 81 -10.93 -33.13 14.13
CA ALA A 81 -11.56 -34.17 14.95
C ALA A 81 -10.73 -34.52 16.19
N ASP A 82 -9.41 -34.49 16.09
CA ASP A 82 -8.48 -34.99 17.10
C ASP A 82 -8.04 -33.92 18.09
N GLY A 83 -8.28 -32.65 17.79
CA GLY A 83 -7.89 -31.54 18.66
C GLY A 83 -7.92 -30.18 17.96
N ALA A 84 -7.19 -29.24 18.56
CA ALA A 84 -7.03 -27.89 18.04
C ALA A 84 -5.59 -27.41 18.20
N ILE A 85 -5.11 -26.64 17.23
CA ILE A 85 -3.81 -25.97 17.26
C ILE A 85 -3.96 -24.48 16.90
N THR A 86 -2.99 -23.69 17.33
CA THR A 86 -2.78 -22.32 16.82
C THR A 86 -1.45 -22.27 16.09
N LEU A 87 -1.46 -21.82 14.85
CA LEU A 87 -0.25 -21.44 14.12
C LEU A 87 0.00 -19.95 14.33
N ILE A 88 1.16 -19.60 14.88
CA ILE A 88 1.60 -18.23 15.11
C ILE A 88 2.62 -17.90 14.03
N ASP A 89 2.35 -16.87 13.23
CA ASP A 89 3.21 -16.41 12.13
C ASP A 89 3.67 -14.97 12.38
N LEU A 90 4.96 -14.70 12.22
CA LEU A 90 5.54 -13.36 12.33
C LEU A 90 6.83 -13.21 11.52
N MET A 91 7.17 -11.97 11.20
CA MET A 91 8.51 -11.55 10.80
C MET A 91 9.04 -10.62 11.91
N PRO A 92 10.19 -10.95 12.55
CA PRO A 92 10.72 -10.19 13.68
C PRO A 92 11.18 -8.78 13.24
N ILE A 93 10.70 -7.73 13.94
CA ILE A 93 11.03 -6.32 13.63
C ILE A 93 12.37 -5.85 14.24
N SER A 94 12.99 -6.65 15.09
CA SER A 94 14.23 -6.31 15.81
C SER A 94 15.46 -7.11 15.35
N GLY A 95 15.33 -7.91 14.28
CA GLY A 95 16.39 -8.80 13.78
C GLY A 95 17.50 -8.08 13.03
N GLN A 96 18.71 -8.66 13.01
CA GLN A 96 19.81 -8.26 12.14
C GLN A 96 19.69 -8.86 10.72
N GLY A 97 18.76 -9.80 10.51
CA GLY A 97 18.45 -10.48 9.27
C GLY A 97 16.96 -10.39 8.94
N THR A 98 16.59 -10.96 7.80
CA THR A 98 15.18 -11.10 7.41
C THR A 98 14.74 -12.52 7.70
N ASP A 99 13.92 -12.68 8.74
CA ASP A 99 13.48 -13.96 9.27
C ASP A 99 11.96 -14.10 9.16
N VAL A 100 11.52 -15.34 8.93
CA VAL A 100 10.11 -15.74 9.07
C VAL A 100 10.03 -16.80 10.17
N VAL A 101 9.29 -16.49 11.22
CA VAL A 101 9.09 -17.40 12.36
C VAL A 101 7.65 -17.92 12.33
N ARG A 102 7.50 -19.23 12.38
CA ARG A 102 6.21 -19.93 12.43
C ARG A 102 6.21 -20.90 13.60
N ILE A 103 5.26 -20.79 14.53
CA ILE A 103 5.21 -21.63 15.74
C ILE A 103 3.87 -22.35 15.79
N VAL A 104 3.89 -23.68 15.76
CA VAL A 104 2.70 -24.51 15.98
C VAL A 104 2.52 -24.75 17.48
N VAL A 105 1.36 -24.37 18.02
CA VAL A 105 1.03 -24.49 19.45
C VAL A 105 -0.18 -25.41 19.61
N GLY A 106 -0.01 -26.52 20.30
CA GLY A 106 -1.11 -27.41 20.64
C GLY A 106 -2.05 -26.79 21.68
N GLN A 107 -3.33 -26.69 21.38
CA GLN A 107 -4.34 -26.13 22.27
C GLN A 107 -5.13 -27.22 22.99
N ARG A 108 -5.53 -28.27 22.28
CA ARG A 108 -6.34 -29.38 22.79
C ARG A 108 -6.11 -30.65 21.99
N GLY A 109 -6.11 -31.80 22.67
CA GLY A 109 -5.92 -33.11 22.01
C GLY A 109 -4.51 -33.29 21.48
N ARG A 110 -4.34 -34.12 20.47
CA ARG A 110 -3.07 -34.33 19.74
C ARG A 110 -3.36 -34.32 18.23
N VAL A 111 -2.78 -33.37 17.53
CA VAL A 111 -3.05 -33.13 16.10
C VAL A 111 -1.83 -33.50 15.28
N SER A 112 -2.04 -34.31 14.24
CA SER A 112 -1.01 -34.62 13.24
C SER A 112 -0.87 -33.44 12.27
N MET A 113 0.37 -32.98 12.10
CA MET A 113 0.73 -31.80 11.32
C MET A 113 1.65 -32.18 10.15
N ARG A 114 1.52 -31.44 9.07
CA ARG A 114 2.43 -31.50 7.93
C ARG A 114 2.98 -30.12 7.61
N MET A 115 4.29 -30.05 7.42
CA MET A 115 4.99 -28.93 6.83
C MET A 115 5.44 -29.31 5.42
N ASP A 116 5.15 -28.44 4.45
CA ASP A 116 5.63 -28.53 3.07
C ASP A 116 6.34 -27.23 2.71
N LEU A 117 7.63 -27.28 2.43
CA LEU A 117 8.43 -26.13 2.01
C LEU A 117 8.95 -26.35 0.61
N LEU A 118 8.58 -25.48 -0.31
CA LEU A 118 9.04 -25.48 -1.69
C LEU A 118 9.67 -24.12 -1.99
N ILE A 119 10.99 -24.00 -1.85
CA ILE A 119 11.73 -22.77 -2.15
C ILE A 119 11.96 -22.70 -3.66
N ARG A 120 11.63 -21.53 -4.24
CA ARG A 120 11.89 -21.18 -5.63
C ARG A 120 12.30 -19.74 -5.70
N LEU A 121 13.51 -19.45 -6.16
CA LEU A 121 14.00 -18.08 -6.31
C LEU A 121 13.65 -17.50 -7.68
N GLY A 122 13.88 -16.19 -7.87
CA GLY A 122 13.61 -15.52 -9.14
C GLY A 122 12.15 -15.67 -9.59
N TYR A 123 11.18 -15.41 -8.70
CA TYR A 123 9.73 -15.57 -8.99
C TYR A 123 9.36 -16.99 -9.48
N GLY A 124 9.92 -18.00 -8.86
CA GLY A 124 9.62 -19.38 -9.19
C GLY A 124 10.46 -20.02 -10.30
N ALA A 125 11.34 -19.26 -10.95
CA ALA A 125 12.13 -19.74 -12.09
C ALA A 125 13.36 -20.58 -11.68
N ILE A 126 13.90 -20.38 -10.48
CA ILE A 126 15.17 -20.95 -10.05
C ILE A 126 14.93 -22.02 -8.96
N VAL A 127 15.35 -23.24 -9.23
CA VAL A 127 15.40 -24.33 -8.25
C VAL A 127 16.73 -24.24 -7.49
N PRO A 128 16.72 -23.99 -6.16
CA PRO A 128 17.96 -23.88 -5.40
C PRO A 128 18.61 -25.25 -5.17
N TRP A 129 19.90 -25.24 -4.92
CA TRP A 129 20.59 -26.40 -4.34
C TRP A 129 20.29 -26.48 -2.84
N VAL A 130 19.69 -27.61 -2.44
CA VAL A 130 19.28 -27.84 -1.04
C VAL A 130 20.19 -28.88 -0.39
N ARG A 131 20.71 -28.58 0.79
CA ARG A 131 21.52 -29.49 1.61
C ARG A 131 21.03 -29.55 3.04
N ALA A 132 21.22 -30.69 3.69
CA ALA A 132 21.00 -30.81 5.13
C ALA A 132 22.07 -30.03 5.90
N ILE A 133 21.64 -29.37 6.98
CA ILE A 133 22.48 -28.73 7.98
C ILE A 133 22.07 -29.23 9.36
N ASP A 134 22.81 -28.86 10.42
CA ASP A 134 22.41 -29.20 11.77
C ASP A 134 21.07 -28.50 12.14
N GLY A 135 20.09 -29.32 12.54
CA GLY A 135 18.73 -28.87 12.86
C GLY A 135 17.88 -28.40 11.68
N GLY A 136 18.24 -28.70 10.41
CA GLY A 136 17.40 -28.27 9.28
C GLY A 136 17.99 -28.40 7.89
N ILE A 137 17.70 -27.44 7.02
CA ILE A 137 18.18 -27.38 5.64
C ILE A 137 18.69 -25.99 5.28
N GLU A 138 19.58 -25.93 4.28
CA GLU A 138 19.98 -24.71 3.60
C GLU A 138 19.73 -24.84 2.10
N ALA A 139 19.10 -23.83 1.49
CA ALA A 139 18.81 -23.72 0.06
C ALA A 139 19.57 -22.52 -0.51
N VAL A 140 20.44 -22.77 -1.51
CA VAL A 140 21.32 -21.73 -2.09
C VAL A 140 21.10 -21.64 -3.59
N ALA A 141 20.95 -20.40 -4.10
CA ALA A 141 21.02 -20.13 -5.54
C ALA A 141 21.53 -18.70 -5.79
N GLY A 142 22.66 -18.58 -6.47
CA GLY A 142 23.29 -17.30 -6.76
C GLY A 142 23.65 -16.54 -5.48
N PRO A 143 23.20 -15.29 -5.33
CA PRO A 143 23.54 -14.47 -4.16
C PRO A 143 22.74 -14.84 -2.90
N ASP A 144 21.71 -15.68 -3.00
CA ASP A 144 20.74 -15.91 -1.95
C ASP A 144 20.93 -17.26 -1.26
N ALA A 145 20.87 -17.26 0.07
CA ALA A 145 20.78 -18.46 0.91
C ALA A 145 19.57 -18.35 1.83
N LEU A 146 18.78 -19.43 1.90
CA LEU A 146 17.63 -19.58 2.78
C LEU A 146 17.85 -20.79 3.69
N ARG A 147 17.78 -20.58 5.01
CA ARG A 147 17.97 -21.63 6.01
C ARG A 147 16.69 -21.86 6.79
N LEU A 148 16.19 -23.09 6.78
CA LEU A 148 15.13 -23.53 7.68
C LEU A 148 15.73 -24.26 8.85
N VAL A 149 15.44 -23.83 10.07
CA VAL A 149 15.80 -24.52 11.33
C VAL A 149 14.53 -24.90 12.09
N THR A 150 14.44 -26.14 12.55
CA THR A 150 13.28 -26.67 13.29
C THR A 150 13.70 -27.88 14.11
N PRO A 151 13.06 -28.17 15.29
CA PRO A 151 13.36 -29.35 16.09
C PRO A 151 12.79 -30.67 15.53
N VAL A 152 11.95 -30.60 14.48
CA VAL A 152 11.34 -31.79 13.88
C VAL A 152 12.12 -32.27 12.66
N GLU A 153 12.13 -33.58 12.43
CA GLU A 153 12.85 -34.19 11.31
C GLU A 153 12.28 -33.69 9.98
N THR A 154 13.18 -33.35 9.05
CA THR A 154 12.83 -32.93 7.68
C THR A 154 13.41 -33.93 6.66
N HIS A 155 12.68 -34.19 5.60
CA HIS A 155 13.13 -35.05 4.51
C HIS A 155 12.68 -34.49 3.13
N GLY A 156 13.37 -34.91 2.08
CA GLY A 156 13.03 -34.50 0.71
C GLY A 156 11.91 -35.37 0.14
N GLU A 157 10.87 -34.75 -0.41
CA GLU A 157 9.87 -35.38 -1.27
C GLU A 157 9.88 -34.70 -2.64
N GLY A 158 10.54 -35.31 -3.65
CA GLY A 158 10.77 -34.64 -4.93
C GLY A 158 11.64 -33.40 -4.80
N LEU A 159 11.08 -32.23 -5.13
CA LEU A 159 11.76 -30.92 -4.99
C LEU A 159 11.26 -30.11 -3.77
N SER A 160 10.52 -30.74 -2.87
CA SER A 160 10.01 -30.15 -1.63
C SER A 160 10.75 -30.71 -0.40
N THR A 161 10.86 -29.91 0.64
CA THR A 161 11.22 -30.35 1.98
C THR A 161 9.97 -30.53 2.81
N VAL A 162 9.80 -31.70 3.40
CA VAL A 162 8.60 -32.09 4.14
C VAL A 162 8.95 -32.49 5.56
N SER A 163 8.07 -32.20 6.49
CA SER A 163 8.08 -32.75 7.84
C SER A 163 6.69 -33.21 8.25
N ARG A 164 6.61 -34.38 8.89
CA ARG A 164 5.39 -34.88 9.53
C ARG A 164 5.65 -35.03 11.03
N PHE A 165 4.81 -34.39 11.83
CA PHE A 165 4.96 -34.37 13.27
C PHE A 165 3.59 -34.30 13.95
N SER A 166 3.52 -34.50 15.25
CA SER A 166 2.28 -34.32 16.00
C SER A 166 2.49 -33.38 17.17
N VAL A 167 1.47 -32.60 17.50
CA VAL A 167 1.51 -31.61 18.57
C VAL A 167 0.39 -31.88 19.57
N GLY A 168 0.75 -32.10 20.83
CA GLY A 168 -0.18 -32.25 21.94
C GLY A 168 -0.45 -30.93 22.65
N ALA A 169 -1.48 -30.90 23.49
CA ALA A 169 -1.83 -29.71 24.28
C ALA A 169 -0.62 -29.16 25.07
N GLY A 170 -0.32 -27.88 24.90
CA GLY A 170 0.81 -27.17 25.51
C GLY A 170 2.17 -27.36 24.82
N GLU A 171 2.29 -28.30 23.88
CA GLU A 171 3.50 -28.46 23.08
C GLU A 171 3.65 -27.33 22.06
N ARG A 172 4.90 -26.93 21.78
CA ARG A 172 5.24 -25.88 20.81
C ARG A 172 6.33 -26.38 19.86
N VAL A 173 6.10 -26.21 18.56
CA VAL A 173 7.05 -26.61 17.52
C VAL A 173 7.36 -25.42 16.64
N PRO A 174 8.56 -24.82 16.78
CA PRO A 174 8.97 -23.68 15.97
C PRO A 174 9.60 -24.10 14.64
N PHE A 175 9.46 -23.21 13.66
CA PHE A 175 10.14 -23.21 12.37
C PHE A 175 10.67 -21.80 12.12
N VAL A 176 11.95 -21.65 11.83
CA VAL A 176 12.59 -20.37 11.53
C VAL A 176 13.22 -20.46 10.16
N LEU A 177 12.79 -19.60 9.23
CA LEU A 177 13.38 -19.44 7.91
C LEU A 177 14.16 -18.12 7.89
N THR A 178 15.48 -18.20 7.70
CA THR A 178 16.38 -17.04 7.67
C THR A 178 16.96 -16.86 6.27
N TRP A 179 16.91 -15.64 5.74
CA TRP A 179 17.65 -15.25 4.53
C TRP A 179 19.01 -14.66 4.90
N SER A 180 20.03 -14.97 4.09
CA SER A 180 21.33 -14.31 4.15
C SER A 180 21.99 -14.28 2.78
N PRO A 181 22.93 -13.33 2.51
CA PRO A 181 23.79 -13.40 1.34
C PRO A 181 24.60 -14.70 1.36
N SER A 182 24.56 -15.47 0.26
CA SER A 182 25.17 -16.82 0.18
C SER A 182 26.69 -16.85 0.37
N HIS A 183 27.37 -15.72 0.19
CA HIS A 183 28.82 -15.57 0.36
C HIS A 183 29.24 -15.16 1.78
N LEU A 184 28.28 -14.86 2.65
CA LEU A 184 28.55 -14.51 4.05
C LEU A 184 28.44 -15.76 4.96
N PRO A 185 29.13 -15.75 6.11
CA PRO A 185 28.95 -16.79 7.13
C PRO A 185 27.51 -16.89 7.62
N ASP A 186 27.19 -18.01 8.27
CA ASP A 186 25.93 -18.21 8.97
C ASP A 186 25.59 -17.01 9.87
N PRO A 187 24.39 -16.36 9.70
CA PRO A 187 23.97 -15.26 10.56
C PRO A 187 23.69 -15.65 12.00
N GLY A 188 23.70 -16.95 12.31
CA GLY A 188 23.42 -17.48 13.64
C GLY A 188 21.98 -17.91 13.82
N HIS A 189 21.68 -18.42 15.03
CA HIS A 189 20.38 -18.97 15.37
C HIS A 189 19.46 -17.89 15.97
N VAL A 190 18.25 -17.80 15.45
CA VAL A 190 17.17 -16.97 16.00
C VAL A 190 16.38 -17.80 17.01
N ASP A 191 16.30 -17.34 18.26
CA ASP A 191 15.40 -17.93 19.25
C ASP A 191 13.96 -17.49 18.94
N PRO A 192 13.06 -18.41 18.56
CA PRO A 192 11.71 -18.08 18.11
C PRO A 192 10.82 -17.48 19.19
N GLU A 193 10.99 -17.89 20.45
CA GLU A 193 10.18 -17.37 21.57
C GLU A 193 10.62 -15.97 21.96
N LYS A 194 11.93 -15.71 21.96
CA LYS A 194 12.48 -14.38 22.17
C LYS A 194 12.05 -13.44 21.03
N ALA A 195 12.17 -13.88 19.77
CA ALA A 195 11.74 -13.12 18.60
C ALA A 195 10.25 -12.76 18.65
N LEU A 196 9.40 -13.70 19.08
CA LEU A 196 7.98 -13.48 19.28
C LEU A 196 7.72 -12.41 20.35
N ALA A 197 8.37 -12.52 21.52
CA ALA A 197 8.18 -11.59 22.63
C ALA A 197 8.67 -10.16 22.28
N GLU A 198 9.83 -10.04 21.65
CA GLU A 198 10.41 -8.76 21.23
C GLU A 198 9.57 -8.10 20.12
N SER A 199 9.08 -8.88 19.16
CA SER A 199 8.20 -8.37 18.10
C SER A 199 6.87 -7.89 18.66
N GLU A 200 6.28 -8.62 19.60
CA GLU A 200 5.04 -8.19 20.26
C GLU A 200 5.24 -6.89 21.03
N ALA A 201 6.32 -6.78 21.79
CA ALA A 201 6.65 -5.56 22.52
C ALA A 201 6.91 -4.37 21.59
N GLY A 202 7.66 -4.57 20.50
CA GLY A 202 7.97 -3.54 19.50
C GLY A 202 6.73 -3.02 18.77
N TRP A 203 5.87 -3.91 18.28
CA TRP A 203 4.62 -3.52 17.63
C TRP A 203 3.68 -2.78 18.58
N ARG A 204 3.53 -3.26 19.82
CA ARG A 204 2.69 -2.57 20.82
C ARG A 204 3.25 -1.20 21.17
N ALA A 205 4.56 -1.09 21.44
CA ALA A 205 5.20 0.18 21.73
C ALA A 205 4.99 1.20 20.59
N TRP A 206 4.95 0.74 19.34
CA TRP A 206 4.61 1.59 18.20
C TRP A 206 3.12 1.92 18.18
N SER A 207 2.23 0.95 18.23
CA SER A 207 0.79 1.13 18.06
C SER A 207 0.13 1.91 19.22
N ASP A 208 0.68 1.83 20.43
CA ASP A 208 0.18 2.55 21.61
C ASP A 208 0.39 4.07 21.53
N ARG A 209 1.21 4.55 20.59
CA ARG A 209 1.36 5.99 20.30
C ARG A 209 0.16 6.59 19.56
N CYS A 210 -0.76 5.75 19.05
CA CYS A 210 -1.92 6.19 18.30
C CYS A 210 -2.82 7.10 19.13
N THR A 211 -3.05 8.33 18.64
CA THR A 211 -3.90 9.33 19.29
C THR A 211 -5.37 9.24 18.88
N VAL A 212 -5.71 8.39 17.92
CA VAL A 212 -7.07 8.25 17.41
C VAL A 212 -7.99 7.60 18.44
N THR A 213 -9.17 8.20 18.64
CA THR A 213 -10.22 7.74 19.56
C THR A 213 -11.56 7.64 18.81
N GLY A 214 -12.57 7.05 19.45
CA GLY A 214 -13.92 6.99 18.91
C GLY A 214 -14.27 5.64 18.25
N PRO A 215 -15.43 5.56 17.54
CA PRO A 215 -16.02 4.29 17.12
C PRO A 215 -15.19 3.52 16.08
N TYR A 216 -14.38 4.20 15.30
CA TYR A 216 -13.58 3.59 14.23
C TYR A 216 -12.11 3.33 14.63
N ARG A 217 -11.76 3.48 15.94
CA ARG A 217 -10.39 3.35 16.43
C ARG A 217 -9.72 2.05 15.99
N ASP A 218 -10.39 0.93 16.09
CA ASP A 218 -9.78 -0.39 15.86
C ASP A 218 -9.43 -0.61 14.38
N ILE A 219 -10.31 -0.24 13.46
CA ILE A 219 -10.05 -0.37 12.02
C ILE A 219 -9.01 0.67 11.54
N VAL A 220 -8.99 1.86 12.14
CA VAL A 220 -7.96 2.86 11.88
C VAL A 220 -6.61 2.37 12.40
N GLN A 221 -6.53 1.83 13.61
CA GLN A 221 -5.29 1.28 14.15
C GLN A 221 -4.75 0.12 13.29
N ARG A 222 -5.64 -0.80 12.82
CA ARG A 222 -5.26 -1.86 11.89
C ARG A 222 -4.69 -1.30 10.59
N SER A 223 -5.34 -0.29 10.02
CA SER A 223 -4.87 0.39 8.80
C SER A 223 -3.53 1.09 9.02
N LEU A 224 -3.32 1.77 10.16
CA LEU A 224 -2.03 2.40 10.50
C LEU A 224 -0.89 1.37 10.63
N ILE A 225 -1.14 0.22 11.29
CA ILE A 225 -0.17 -0.88 11.38
C ILE A 225 0.15 -1.43 9.98
N THR A 226 -0.84 -1.54 9.11
CA THR A 226 -0.63 -1.95 7.70
C THR A 226 0.25 -0.95 6.96
N LEU A 227 0.01 0.35 7.10
CA LEU A 227 0.86 1.40 6.48
C LEU A 227 2.29 1.37 7.04
N LYS A 228 2.45 1.15 8.35
CA LYS A 228 3.78 0.98 8.96
C LYS A 228 4.51 -0.24 8.38
N ALA A 229 3.79 -1.35 8.19
CA ALA A 229 4.33 -2.56 7.58
C ALA A 229 4.81 -2.34 6.13
N LEU A 230 4.19 -1.42 5.38
CA LEU A 230 4.58 -1.04 4.01
C LEU A 230 5.69 0.04 3.96
N THR A 231 6.20 0.48 5.10
CA THR A 231 7.31 1.43 5.19
C THR A 231 8.63 0.67 5.27
N TYR A 232 9.54 0.92 4.33
CA TYR A 232 10.88 0.34 4.34
C TYR A 232 11.77 1.08 5.33
N GLN A 233 11.89 0.52 6.53
CA GLN A 233 12.57 1.15 7.66
C GLN A 233 14.01 1.61 7.37
N PRO A 234 14.86 0.86 6.62
CA PRO A 234 16.24 1.27 6.40
C PRO A 234 16.40 2.60 5.65
N THR A 235 15.41 3.01 4.84
CA THR A 235 15.53 4.24 4.03
C THR A 235 14.41 5.25 4.26
N GLY A 236 13.26 4.82 4.78
CA GLY A 236 12.04 5.61 4.92
C GLY A 236 11.15 5.61 3.68
N GLY A 237 11.45 4.81 2.65
CA GLY A 237 10.59 4.62 1.47
C GLY A 237 9.30 3.90 1.83
N ILE A 238 8.19 4.21 1.14
CA ILE A 238 6.87 3.61 1.41
C ILE A 238 6.36 3.01 0.11
N VAL A 239 6.13 1.70 0.08
CA VAL A 239 5.59 1.00 -1.10
C VAL A 239 4.07 1.15 -1.18
N ALA A 240 3.54 1.21 -2.42
CA ALA A 240 2.10 1.32 -2.64
C ALA A 240 1.34 0.04 -2.25
N ALA A 241 1.95 -1.14 -2.42
CA ALA A 241 1.45 -2.42 -1.92
C ALA A 241 2.59 -3.43 -1.73
N ALA A 242 2.31 -4.53 -1.01
CA ALA A 242 3.27 -5.62 -0.79
C ALA A 242 3.41 -6.56 -2.00
N THR A 243 2.54 -6.45 -3.00
CA THR A 243 2.44 -7.38 -4.13
C THR A 243 2.72 -6.71 -5.46
N THR A 244 2.98 -7.54 -6.45
CA THR A 244 2.92 -7.18 -7.86
C THR A 244 1.84 -7.97 -8.57
N SER A 245 1.29 -7.40 -9.64
CA SER A 245 0.53 -8.08 -10.69
C SER A 245 -0.71 -8.84 -10.23
N LEU A 246 -1.27 -8.50 -9.08
CA LEU A 246 -2.64 -8.87 -8.78
C LEU A 246 -3.58 -8.04 -9.66
N PRO A 247 -4.55 -8.68 -10.36
CA PRO A 247 -5.31 -8.02 -11.40
C PRO A 247 -6.40 -7.09 -10.85
N GLU A 248 -6.57 -5.92 -11.47
CA GLU A 248 -7.73 -5.04 -11.25
C GLU A 248 -9.04 -5.71 -11.70
N ARG A 249 -8.93 -6.70 -12.60
CA ARG A 249 -10.02 -7.57 -13.04
C ARG A 249 -9.49 -8.96 -13.33
N ILE A 250 -10.13 -9.99 -12.79
CA ILE A 250 -9.73 -11.39 -13.03
C ILE A 250 -9.75 -11.69 -14.53
N GLY A 251 -8.64 -12.24 -15.03
CA GLY A 251 -8.40 -12.50 -16.46
C GLY A 251 -8.06 -11.23 -17.27
N GLY A 252 -7.92 -10.07 -16.62
CA GLY A 252 -7.57 -8.80 -17.25
C GLY A 252 -6.07 -8.60 -17.43
N VAL A 253 -5.72 -7.47 -18.07
CA VAL A 253 -4.33 -7.10 -18.41
C VAL A 253 -3.77 -5.98 -17.53
N ARG A 254 -4.58 -5.40 -16.65
CA ARG A 254 -4.21 -4.33 -15.73
C ARG A 254 -3.60 -4.92 -14.46
N ASN A 255 -2.33 -5.32 -14.57
CA ASN A 255 -1.58 -6.03 -13.55
C ASN A 255 -0.24 -5.34 -13.38
N TRP A 256 -0.05 -4.57 -12.28
CA TRP A 256 1.07 -3.65 -12.12
C TRP A 256 1.92 -4.00 -10.90
N ASP A 257 3.21 -3.62 -10.91
CA ASP A 257 4.08 -3.76 -9.75
C ASP A 257 3.92 -2.55 -8.81
N TYR A 258 3.44 -2.81 -7.59
CA TYR A 258 3.21 -1.80 -6.56
C TYR A 258 4.20 -1.85 -5.40
N ARG A 259 5.25 -2.67 -5.50
CA ARG A 259 6.34 -2.74 -4.51
C ARG A 259 7.35 -1.58 -4.66
N ILE A 260 6.90 -0.46 -5.15
CA ILE A 260 7.65 0.73 -5.54
C ILE A 260 7.05 1.93 -4.78
N CYS A 261 7.83 2.98 -4.59
CA CYS A 261 7.42 4.18 -3.86
C CYS A 261 6.89 5.25 -4.81
N TRP A 262 5.58 5.46 -4.87
CA TRP A 262 4.97 6.65 -5.47
C TRP A 262 5.06 7.83 -4.51
N LEU A 263 5.46 9.00 -5.02
CA LEU A 263 5.51 10.21 -4.20
C LEU A 263 4.12 10.58 -3.68
N ARG A 264 3.07 10.42 -4.50
CA ARG A 264 1.66 10.61 -4.13
C ARG A 264 1.24 9.72 -2.97
N ASP A 265 1.39 8.40 -3.13
CA ASP A 265 0.93 7.40 -2.14
C ASP A 265 1.67 7.56 -0.80
N ALA A 266 2.97 7.79 -0.87
CA ALA A 266 3.80 8.05 0.30
C ALA A 266 3.37 9.33 1.03
N THR A 267 3.06 10.40 0.30
CA THR A 267 2.56 11.66 0.85
C THR A 267 1.26 11.47 1.61
N PHE A 268 0.29 10.77 1.03
CA PHE A 268 -0.98 10.48 1.69
C PHE A 268 -0.80 9.56 2.91
N THR A 269 0.11 8.57 2.82
CA THR A 269 0.45 7.70 3.95
C THR A 269 0.99 8.52 5.13
N LEU A 270 1.91 9.43 4.86
CA LEU A 270 2.46 10.31 5.90
C LEU A 270 1.41 11.22 6.52
N TYR A 271 0.50 11.74 5.69
CA TYR A 271 -0.60 12.55 6.18
C TYR A 271 -1.43 11.78 7.20
N SER A 272 -1.79 10.53 6.89
CA SER A 272 -2.54 9.65 7.79
C SER A 272 -1.78 9.33 9.07
N LEU A 273 -0.48 9.01 8.95
CA LEU A 273 0.38 8.71 10.10
C LEU A 273 0.53 9.94 11.02
N MET A 274 0.83 11.11 10.48
CA MET A 274 0.97 12.36 11.27
C MET A 274 -0.34 12.74 11.96
N SER A 275 -1.48 12.62 11.27
CA SER A 275 -2.80 12.90 11.85
C SER A 275 -3.17 11.95 13.00
N ALA A 276 -2.54 10.78 13.05
CA ALA A 276 -2.70 9.78 14.11
C ALA A 276 -1.60 9.83 15.20
N GLY A 277 -0.67 10.82 15.14
CA GLY A 277 0.37 11.03 16.16
C GLY A 277 1.75 10.45 15.83
N TYR A 278 1.98 9.96 14.60
CA TYR A 278 3.25 9.36 14.17
C TYR A 278 4.07 10.34 13.34
N SER A 279 5.07 10.98 13.93
CA SER A 279 5.93 11.99 13.28
C SER A 279 7.31 11.46 12.88
N GLU A 280 7.75 10.32 13.40
CA GLU A 280 9.06 9.74 13.09
C GLU A 280 9.11 9.30 11.63
N GLU A 281 8.07 8.61 11.17
CA GLU A 281 7.92 8.15 9.79
C GLU A 281 7.97 9.32 8.78
N ALA A 282 7.39 10.47 9.14
CA ALA A 282 7.45 11.68 8.32
C ALA A 282 8.87 12.24 8.21
N ARG A 283 9.66 12.17 9.28
CA ARG A 283 11.07 12.58 9.28
C ARG A 283 11.91 11.69 8.37
N ASP A 284 11.77 10.38 8.52
CA ASP A 284 12.53 9.39 7.74
C ASP A 284 12.20 9.49 6.25
N TRP A 285 10.91 9.63 5.92
CA TRP A 285 10.48 9.84 4.54
C TRP A 285 10.99 11.16 3.96
N THR A 286 10.97 12.25 4.72
CA THR A 286 11.52 13.53 4.24
C THR A 286 12.99 13.38 3.86
N GLN A 287 13.77 12.63 4.65
CA GLN A 287 15.16 12.34 4.32
C GLN A 287 15.29 11.43 3.07
N TRP A 288 14.40 10.44 2.95
CA TRP A 288 14.33 9.60 1.75
C TRP A 288 14.01 10.45 0.52
N LEU A 289 12.98 11.32 0.59
CA LEU A 289 12.58 12.21 -0.48
C LEU A 289 13.74 13.08 -0.95
N LEU A 290 14.46 13.72 -0.02
CA LEU A 290 15.61 14.57 -0.36
C LEU A 290 16.68 13.80 -1.15
N ARG A 291 16.92 12.53 -0.82
CA ARG A 291 17.86 11.68 -1.56
C ARG A 291 17.30 11.26 -2.93
N ALA A 292 16.04 10.84 -2.99
CA ALA A 292 15.42 10.32 -4.22
C ALA A 292 15.30 11.40 -5.31
N VAL A 293 14.90 12.63 -4.91
CA VAL A 293 14.69 13.73 -5.85
C VAL A 293 15.90 14.66 -6.02
N ALA A 294 17.03 14.36 -5.35
CA ALA A 294 18.25 15.13 -5.50
C ALA A 294 18.69 15.19 -6.96
N GLY A 295 18.93 16.42 -7.47
CA GLY A 295 19.35 16.66 -8.86
C GLY A 295 18.50 17.72 -9.55
N ASP A 296 18.43 17.65 -10.89
CA ASP A 296 17.67 18.60 -11.70
C ASP A 296 16.14 18.37 -11.51
N PRO A 297 15.36 19.39 -11.15
CA PRO A 297 13.91 19.29 -11.02
C PRO A 297 13.19 18.78 -12.28
N SER A 298 13.76 18.96 -13.48
CA SER A 298 13.21 18.44 -14.74
C SER A 298 13.27 16.90 -14.84
N GLN A 299 14.05 16.26 -13.97
CA GLN A 299 14.24 14.82 -13.90
C GLN A 299 13.46 14.19 -12.73
N LEU A 300 12.57 14.94 -12.10
CA LEU A 300 11.68 14.41 -11.07
C LEU A 300 10.82 13.29 -11.67
N GLN A 301 10.83 12.13 -11.01
CA GLN A 301 9.95 11.01 -11.36
C GLN A 301 8.77 10.96 -10.39
N ILE A 302 7.67 10.36 -10.81
CA ILE A 302 6.48 10.17 -9.98
C ILE A 302 6.65 9.01 -8.99
N LEU A 303 7.55 8.08 -9.30
CA LEU A 303 7.85 6.91 -8.49
C LEU A 303 9.34 6.56 -8.53
N TYR A 304 9.80 5.92 -7.46
CA TYR A 304 11.19 5.54 -7.22
C TYR A 304 11.24 4.15 -6.57
N GLY A 305 12.36 3.45 -6.68
CA GLY A 305 12.63 2.28 -5.85
C GLY A 305 12.67 2.63 -4.35
N ILE A 306 12.58 1.63 -3.49
CA ILE A 306 12.47 1.83 -2.03
C ILE A 306 13.71 2.47 -1.39
N ALA A 307 14.87 2.41 -2.04
CA ALA A 307 16.07 3.13 -1.61
C ALA A 307 16.35 4.41 -2.45
N GLY A 308 15.42 4.80 -3.33
CA GLY A 308 15.53 5.98 -4.20
C GLY A 308 16.04 5.65 -5.59
N GLU A 309 16.01 4.40 -6.02
CA GLU A 309 16.42 3.97 -7.36
C GLU A 309 15.53 4.63 -8.42
N ARG A 310 16.16 5.18 -9.47
CA ARG A 310 15.47 5.87 -10.57
C ARG A 310 15.20 4.97 -11.78
N ARG A 311 15.92 3.85 -11.88
CA ARG A 311 15.80 2.95 -13.02
C ARG A 311 14.90 1.79 -12.67
N LEU A 312 13.66 1.82 -13.14
CA LEU A 312 12.61 0.86 -12.84
C LEU A 312 12.02 0.29 -14.14
N PRO A 313 12.80 -0.54 -14.87
CA PRO A 313 12.34 -1.11 -16.12
C PRO A 313 11.14 -2.04 -15.86
N GLU A 314 10.04 -1.87 -16.61
CA GLU A 314 8.92 -2.80 -16.61
C GLU A 314 9.31 -4.03 -17.45
N ILE A 315 9.24 -5.21 -16.82
CA ILE A 315 9.60 -6.51 -17.42
C ILE A 315 8.43 -7.46 -17.21
N GLU A 316 8.06 -8.22 -18.25
CA GLU A 316 7.06 -9.27 -18.17
C GLU A 316 7.71 -10.62 -17.86
N LEU A 317 7.10 -11.38 -16.93
CA LEU A 317 7.56 -12.71 -16.50
C LEU A 317 6.70 -13.79 -17.17
N ASP A 318 7.09 -14.22 -18.35
CA ASP A 318 6.31 -15.11 -19.21
C ASP A 318 6.05 -16.51 -18.63
N TRP A 319 6.91 -16.96 -17.69
CA TRP A 319 6.79 -18.28 -17.05
C TRP A 319 5.72 -18.33 -15.94
N LEU A 320 5.23 -17.18 -15.48
CA LEU A 320 4.14 -17.13 -14.50
C LEU A 320 2.80 -17.00 -15.21
N PRO A 321 1.80 -17.83 -14.84
CA PRO A 321 0.46 -17.75 -15.43
C PRO A 321 -0.34 -16.53 -14.97
N GLY A 322 0.12 -15.83 -13.91
CA GLY A 322 -0.61 -14.77 -13.23
C GLY A 322 -1.70 -15.27 -12.29
N TYR A 323 -2.15 -14.40 -11.39
CA TYR A 323 -3.20 -14.73 -10.43
C TYR A 323 -4.49 -15.12 -11.15
N GLU A 324 -4.97 -16.35 -10.91
CA GLU A 324 -6.12 -16.94 -11.61
C GLU A 324 -6.05 -16.79 -13.14
N GLY A 325 -4.85 -16.91 -13.72
CA GLY A 325 -4.62 -16.82 -15.16
C GLY A 325 -4.58 -15.39 -15.72
N SER A 326 -4.50 -14.36 -14.88
CA SER A 326 -4.45 -12.95 -15.27
C SER A 326 -3.05 -12.56 -15.71
N ARG A 327 -2.85 -12.31 -16.99
CA ARG A 327 -1.57 -11.94 -17.62
C ARG A 327 -1.60 -10.52 -18.17
N PRO A 328 -0.41 -9.92 -18.34
CA PRO A 328 0.93 -10.37 -17.97
C PRO A 328 1.24 -10.23 -16.49
N VAL A 329 2.24 -10.96 -15.98
CA VAL A 329 2.89 -10.69 -14.70
C VAL A 329 4.03 -9.72 -14.95
N ARG A 330 4.08 -8.59 -14.23
CA ARG A 330 5.07 -7.52 -14.41
C ARG A 330 5.91 -7.29 -13.17
N VAL A 331 7.16 -6.90 -13.39
CA VAL A 331 8.09 -6.40 -12.39
C VAL A 331 8.63 -5.06 -12.86
N GLY A 332 8.76 -4.08 -11.95
CA GLY A 332 9.03 -2.70 -12.32
C GLY A 332 7.79 -2.00 -12.89
N ASN A 333 7.90 -0.69 -13.20
CA ASN A 333 6.75 0.08 -13.66
C ASN A 333 7.16 1.20 -14.63
N ALA A 334 6.61 1.17 -15.85
CA ALA A 334 6.90 2.14 -16.91
C ALA A 334 6.38 3.55 -16.60
N ALA A 335 5.45 3.73 -15.65
CA ALA A 335 4.97 5.04 -15.21
C ALA A 335 6.10 5.91 -14.64
N SER A 336 7.26 5.34 -14.26
CA SER A 336 8.46 6.08 -13.87
C SER A 336 8.93 7.13 -14.89
N ARG A 337 8.47 7.06 -16.14
CA ARG A 337 8.83 7.99 -17.23
C ARG A 337 7.75 9.04 -17.51
N GLN A 338 6.63 9.00 -16.80
CA GLN A 338 5.52 9.93 -17.00
C GLN A 338 5.79 11.30 -16.38
N LEU A 339 5.23 12.34 -16.97
CA LEU A 339 5.10 13.66 -16.36
C LEU A 339 3.75 13.75 -15.66
N GLN A 340 3.75 14.01 -14.37
CA GLN A 340 2.53 14.29 -13.61
C GLN A 340 2.73 15.58 -12.80
N LEU A 341 1.87 16.56 -13.01
CA LEU A 341 1.97 17.85 -12.34
C LEU A 341 1.42 17.82 -10.91
N ASP A 342 0.56 16.86 -10.60
CA ASP A 342 -0.01 16.65 -9.26
C ASP A 342 1.05 16.33 -8.21
N VAL A 343 2.12 15.62 -8.57
CA VAL A 343 3.22 15.23 -7.67
C VAL A 343 3.83 16.43 -6.93
N TYR A 344 3.95 17.58 -7.59
CA TYR A 344 4.46 18.80 -6.95
C TYR A 344 3.53 19.27 -5.82
N GLY A 345 2.21 19.20 -6.05
CA GLY A 345 1.20 19.53 -5.06
C GLY A 345 1.22 18.56 -3.88
N GLU A 346 1.30 17.27 -4.17
CA GLU A 346 1.36 16.22 -3.14
C GLU A 346 2.55 16.41 -2.21
N VAL A 347 3.75 16.56 -2.77
CA VAL A 347 4.99 16.79 -2.00
C VAL A 347 4.89 18.07 -1.16
N MET A 348 4.41 19.17 -1.74
CA MET A 348 4.31 20.45 -1.01
C MET A 348 3.25 20.40 0.08
N ASP A 349 2.14 19.68 -0.12
CA ASP A 349 1.08 19.51 0.88
C ASP A 349 1.58 18.68 2.08
N ALA A 350 2.26 17.56 1.86
CA ALA A 350 2.85 16.75 2.94
C ALA A 350 3.89 17.52 3.74
N LEU A 351 4.79 18.25 3.07
CA LEU A 351 5.81 19.05 3.74
C LEU A 351 5.20 20.26 4.48
N HIS A 352 4.07 20.77 4.02
CA HIS A 352 3.30 21.79 4.74
C HIS A 352 2.70 21.20 6.02
N LEU A 353 2.04 20.06 5.96
CA LEU A 353 1.52 19.37 7.14
C LEU A 353 2.64 19.04 8.14
N ALA A 354 3.79 18.57 7.66
CA ALA A 354 4.94 18.30 8.52
C ALA A 354 5.34 19.55 9.34
N ARG A 355 5.30 20.75 8.73
CA ARG A 355 5.53 22.02 9.43
C ARG A 355 4.46 22.32 10.48
N THR A 356 3.19 22.07 10.17
CA THR A 356 2.08 22.35 11.12
C THR A 356 2.12 21.46 12.35
N VAL A 357 2.66 20.24 12.24
CA VAL A 357 2.90 19.34 13.39
C VAL A 357 4.27 19.56 14.05
N GLY A 358 4.97 20.66 13.72
CA GLY A 358 6.21 21.09 14.39
C GLY A 358 7.51 20.48 13.82
N LEU A 359 7.47 19.79 12.68
CA LEU A 359 8.68 19.32 12.00
C LEU A 359 9.29 20.48 11.18
N ALA A 360 10.29 21.13 11.74
CA ALA A 360 10.98 22.24 11.07
C ALA A 360 11.67 21.76 9.78
N PRO A 361 11.56 22.51 8.66
CA PRO A 361 12.27 22.17 7.44
C PRO A 361 13.77 22.36 7.63
N THR A 362 14.58 21.46 7.04
CA THR A 362 16.01 21.69 6.90
C THR A 362 16.27 22.75 5.82
N GLU A 363 17.42 23.44 5.88
CA GLU A 363 17.81 24.38 4.83
C GLU A 363 17.84 23.72 3.44
N ALA A 364 18.41 22.50 3.33
CA ALA A 364 18.43 21.72 2.10
C ALA A 364 17.02 21.35 1.62
N GLY A 365 16.13 20.92 2.53
CA GLY A 365 14.74 20.60 2.21
C GLY A 365 13.95 21.79 1.69
N TRP A 366 14.16 22.98 2.25
CA TRP A 366 13.54 24.20 1.75
C TRP A 366 14.15 24.67 0.41
N ALA A 367 15.45 24.56 0.24
CA ALA A 367 16.12 24.86 -1.03
C ALA A 367 15.58 23.97 -2.17
N LEU A 368 15.37 22.67 -1.91
CA LEU A 368 14.73 21.75 -2.85
C LEU A 368 13.30 22.21 -3.20
N GLN A 369 12.47 22.51 -2.21
CA GLN A 369 11.09 22.99 -2.44
C GLN A 369 11.08 24.22 -3.34
N ARG A 370 11.96 25.21 -3.11
CA ARG A 370 12.08 26.40 -3.96
C ARG A 370 12.50 26.04 -5.40
N ALA A 371 13.40 25.08 -5.58
CA ALA A 371 13.82 24.60 -6.91
C ALA A 371 12.64 23.94 -7.64
N LEU A 372 11.86 23.09 -6.96
CA LEU A 372 10.66 22.47 -7.51
C LEU A 372 9.63 23.53 -7.93
N MET A 373 9.40 24.55 -7.09
CA MET A 373 8.47 25.65 -7.44
C MET A 373 8.95 26.45 -8.65
N GLY A 374 10.25 26.73 -8.74
CA GLY A 374 10.85 27.42 -9.89
C GLY A 374 10.75 26.64 -11.20
N TYR A 375 10.73 25.31 -11.14
CA TYR A 375 10.50 24.45 -12.30
C TYR A 375 9.00 24.34 -12.63
N LEU A 376 8.15 24.07 -11.65
CA LEU A 376 6.69 23.99 -11.83
C LEU A 376 6.13 25.27 -12.44
N GLU A 377 6.64 26.44 -12.07
CA GLU A 377 6.24 27.73 -12.67
C GLU A 377 6.39 27.76 -14.19
N LYS A 378 7.37 27.03 -14.73
CA LYS A 378 7.65 26.97 -16.18
C LYS A 378 6.78 25.96 -16.92
N ILE A 379 6.32 24.90 -16.20
CA ILE A 379 5.67 23.75 -16.84
C ILE A 379 4.20 23.55 -16.46
N TRP A 380 3.64 24.30 -15.51
CA TRP A 380 2.26 24.06 -15.07
C TRP A 380 1.21 24.18 -16.19
N GLU A 381 1.51 24.91 -17.27
CA GLU A 381 0.67 25.04 -18.44
C GLU A 381 0.74 23.82 -19.39
N GLU A 382 1.76 22.98 -19.25
CA GLU A 382 1.92 21.78 -20.11
C GLU A 382 0.87 20.70 -19.78
N PRO A 383 0.50 19.87 -20.78
CA PRO A 383 -0.32 18.68 -20.55
C PRO A 383 0.52 17.58 -19.89
N ASP A 384 -0.16 16.71 -19.12
CA ASP A 384 0.46 15.61 -18.41
C ASP A 384 -0.31 14.28 -18.56
N GLU A 385 0.15 13.21 -17.90
CA GLU A 385 -0.55 11.91 -17.89
C GLU A 385 -1.61 11.79 -16.79
N GLY A 386 -1.65 12.74 -15.83
CA GLY A 386 -2.63 12.81 -14.73
C GLY A 386 -2.50 11.70 -13.69
N ILE A 387 -3.26 11.82 -12.61
CA ILE A 387 -3.22 10.93 -11.43
C ILE A 387 -3.44 9.44 -11.77
N TRP A 388 -4.17 9.15 -12.83
CA TRP A 388 -4.50 7.78 -13.25
C TRP A 388 -3.45 7.14 -14.17
N GLU A 389 -2.32 7.81 -14.40
CA GLU A 389 -1.18 7.27 -15.15
C GLU A 389 -1.58 6.79 -16.55
N VAL A 390 -2.42 7.60 -17.23
CA VAL A 390 -2.94 7.21 -18.53
C VAL A 390 -1.81 6.91 -19.53
N ARG A 391 -1.94 5.83 -20.28
CA ARG A 391 -0.99 5.43 -21.33
C ARG A 391 -1.39 6.02 -22.70
N GLY A 392 -2.43 6.86 -22.72
CA GLY A 392 -2.88 7.65 -23.86
C GLY A 392 -2.11 8.97 -24.02
N PRO A 393 -2.56 9.87 -24.90
CA PRO A 393 -1.93 11.17 -25.06
C PRO A 393 -2.11 12.04 -23.81
N ARG A 394 -1.10 12.87 -23.51
CA ARG A 394 -1.15 13.87 -22.44
C ARG A 394 -2.32 14.82 -22.60
N ARG A 395 -2.93 15.23 -21.50
CA ARG A 395 -4.07 16.15 -21.43
C ARG A 395 -3.84 17.20 -20.34
N HIS A 396 -4.59 18.29 -20.40
CA HIS A 396 -4.65 19.26 -19.31
C HIS A 396 -5.65 18.78 -18.25
N PHE A 397 -5.27 17.76 -17.46
CA PHE A 397 -6.15 17.23 -16.43
C PHE A 397 -6.46 18.29 -15.37
N THR A 398 -7.75 18.44 -15.05
CA THR A 398 -8.21 19.44 -14.08
C THR A 398 -7.60 19.22 -12.71
N HIS A 399 -7.56 17.96 -12.24
CA HIS A 399 -6.91 17.60 -10.98
C HIS A 399 -5.43 17.98 -10.95
N SER A 400 -4.66 17.68 -11.99
CA SER A 400 -3.24 18.04 -12.07
C SER A 400 -3.01 19.54 -11.96
N LYS A 401 -3.86 20.36 -12.58
CA LYS A 401 -3.79 21.82 -12.46
C LYS A 401 -4.16 22.30 -11.07
N VAL A 402 -5.16 21.67 -10.43
CA VAL A 402 -5.50 21.96 -9.02
C VAL A 402 -4.33 21.63 -8.11
N MET A 403 -3.65 20.51 -8.30
CA MET A 403 -2.50 20.15 -7.47
C MET A 403 -1.29 21.07 -7.71
N ALA A 404 -1.10 21.57 -8.94
CA ALA A 404 -0.13 22.65 -9.19
C ALA A 404 -0.51 23.94 -8.42
N TRP A 405 -1.80 24.29 -8.33
CA TRP A 405 -2.29 25.35 -7.46
C TRP A 405 -1.96 25.08 -5.99
N VAL A 406 -2.20 23.85 -5.50
CA VAL A 406 -1.86 23.45 -4.12
C VAL A 406 -0.39 23.69 -3.83
N ALA A 407 0.52 23.31 -4.75
CA ALA A 407 1.95 23.51 -4.59
C ALA A 407 2.29 24.98 -4.31
N PHE A 408 1.76 25.90 -5.12
CA PHE A 408 2.01 27.34 -4.92
C PHE A 408 1.30 27.91 -3.69
N ASP A 409 0.11 27.43 -3.36
CA ASP A 409 -0.59 27.83 -2.13
C ASP A 409 0.23 27.46 -0.88
N ARG A 410 0.73 26.21 -0.81
CA ARG A 410 1.58 25.76 0.31
C ARG A 410 2.94 26.45 0.33
N ALA A 411 3.48 26.85 -0.84
CA ALA A 411 4.71 27.64 -0.91
C ALA A 411 4.51 29.07 -0.37
N VAL A 412 3.39 29.73 -0.70
CA VAL A 412 3.03 31.05 -0.16
C VAL A 412 2.87 30.96 1.36
N LYS A 413 2.09 29.99 1.85
CA LYS A 413 1.88 29.76 3.29
C LYS A 413 3.20 29.47 4.03
N ALA A 414 4.14 28.76 3.40
CA ALA A 414 5.47 28.50 3.97
C ALA A 414 6.23 29.81 4.27
N VAL A 415 6.10 30.81 3.41
CA VAL A 415 6.72 32.13 3.64
C VAL A 415 5.93 32.94 4.66
N GLU A 416 4.61 33.02 4.52
CA GLU A 416 3.76 33.94 5.32
C GLU A 416 3.53 33.45 6.75
N GLN A 417 3.33 32.14 6.93
CA GLN A 417 3.00 31.57 8.25
C GLN A 417 4.21 31.04 9.00
N PHE A 418 5.23 30.53 8.28
CA PHE A 418 6.41 29.92 8.89
C PHE A 418 7.69 30.76 8.72
N GLY A 419 7.59 31.94 8.08
CA GLY A 419 8.71 32.90 7.96
C GLY A 419 9.86 32.39 7.05
N LEU A 420 9.60 31.42 6.16
CA LEU A 420 10.62 30.90 5.27
C LEU A 420 10.93 31.90 4.12
N ASN A 421 12.18 31.92 3.68
CA ASN A 421 12.61 32.86 2.63
C ASN A 421 12.16 32.40 1.24
N GLY A 422 11.35 33.19 0.54
CA GLY A 422 10.86 32.89 -0.80
C GLY A 422 10.14 34.06 -1.47
N PRO A 423 9.92 34.01 -2.81
CA PRO A 423 9.28 35.09 -3.58
C PRO A 423 7.74 34.97 -3.49
N ALA A 424 7.14 35.21 -2.29
CA ALA A 424 5.74 35.00 -2.02
C ALA A 424 4.79 35.70 -3.01
N ASP A 425 5.08 36.97 -3.37
CA ASP A 425 4.24 37.74 -4.32
C ASP A 425 4.21 37.09 -5.72
N ARG A 426 5.37 36.61 -6.18
CA ARG A 426 5.48 35.89 -7.46
C ARG A 426 4.67 34.58 -7.41
N TRP A 427 4.84 33.79 -6.37
CA TRP A 427 4.11 32.53 -6.20
C TRP A 427 2.61 32.74 -6.05
N ARG A 428 2.20 33.80 -5.35
CA ARG A 428 0.78 34.20 -5.26
C ARG A 428 0.20 34.52 -6.64
N SER A 429 0.93 35.28 -7.45
CA SER A 429 0.51 35.59 -8.82
C SER A 429 0.35 34.35 -9.69
N VAL A 430 1.28 33.37 -9.57
CA VAL A 430 1.16 32.09 -10.30
C VAL A 430 -0.05 31.29 -9.78
N ARG A 431 -0.20 31.13 -8.47
CA ARG A 431 -1.33 30.48 -7.82
C ARG A 431 -2.67 31.03 -8.34
N ASP A 432 -2.82 32.36 -8.37
CA ASP A 432 -4.05 33.01 -8.78
C ASP A 432 -4.33 32.83 -10.29
N ARG A 433 -3.28 32.80 -11.14
CA ARG A 433 -3.41 32.46 -12.56
C ARG A 433 -3.88 31.02 -12.76
N ILE A 434 -3.32 30.06 -12.00
CA ILE A 434 -3.74 28.66 -12.08
C ILE A 434 -5.20 28.53 -11.64
N HIS A 435 -5.59 29.16 -10.52
CA HIS A 435 -6.98 29.18 -10.05
C HIS A 435 -7.95 29.70 -11.11
N ALA A 436 -7.61 30.84 -11.71
CA ALA A 436 -8.43 31.43 -12.77
C ALA A 436 -8.53 30.53 -14.02
N SER A 437 -7.42 29.87 -14.39
CA SER A 437 -7.39 28.91 -15.51
C SER A 437 -8.30 27.70 -15.24
N VAL A 438 -8.18 27.07 -14.08
CA VAL A 438 -9.02 25.91 -13.68
C VAL A 438 -10.50 26.30 -13.65
N CYS A 439 -10.83 27.43 -13.06
CA CYS A 439 -12.22 27.89 -12.98
C CYS A 439 -12.83 28.25 -14.36
N ARG A 440 -12.02 28.60 -15.35
CA ARG A 440 -12.48 28.95 -16.70
C ARG A 440 -12.50 27.73 -17.63
N GLU A 441 -11.41 26.94 -17.66
CA GLU A 441 -11.23 25.87 -18.66
C GLU A 441 -11.63 24.48 -18.11
N GLY A 442 -11.49 24.27 -16.81
CA GLY A 442 -11.82 22.99 -16.14
C GLY A 442 -13.29 22.89 -15.72
N PHE A 443 -14.06 23.98 -15.81
CA PHE A 443 -15.48 24.00 -15.45
C PHE A 443 -16.37 24.10 -16.70
N ASP A 444 -17.27 23.15 -16.87
CA ASP A 444 -18.30 23.19 -17.94
C ASP A 444 -19.59 23.81 -17.41
N ALA A 445 -19.89 25.03 -17.88
CA ALA A 445 -21.10 25.74 -17.47
C ALA A 445 -22.41 25.06 -17.91
N ALA A 446 -22.37 24.22 -18.95
CA ALA A 446 -23.55 23.53 -19.45
C ALA A 446 -23.98 22.37 -18.50
N SER A 447 -23.02 21.62 -18.00
CA SER A 447 -23.26 20.57 -16.99
C SER A 447 -23.27 21.11 -15.55
N GLY A 448 -22.70 22.32 -15.32
CA GLY A 448 -22.54 22.89 -13.99
C GLY A 448 -21.50 22.16 -13.12
N ALA A 449 -20.53 21.48 -13.74
CA ALA A 449 -19.55 20.64 -13.06
C ALA A 449 -18.12 20.89 -13.58
N PHE A 450 -17.13 20.64 -12.75
CA PHE A 450 -15.76 20.47 -13.22
C PHE A 450 -15.66 19.18 -14.05
N VAL A 451 -14.77 19.17 -15.05
CA VAL A 451 -14.58 18.07 -16.00
C VAL A 451 -13.18 17.48 -15.88
N GLN A 452 -13.00 16.23 -16.31
CA GLN A 452 -11.79 15.45 -16.20
C GLN A 452 -10.54 16.20 -16.70
N PHE A 453 -10.61 16.78 -17.88
CA PHE A 453 -9.56 17.61 -18.49
C PHE A 453 -10.17 18.75 -19.30
N TYR A 454 -9.41 19.78 -19.57
CA TYR A 454 -9.87 20.96 -20.32
C TYR A 454 -10.46 20.56 -21.68
N GLY A 455 -11.68 21.00 -21.92
CA GLY A 455 -12.46 20.67 -23.12
C GLY A 455 -13.19 19.31 -23.09
N SER A 456 -13.06 18.52 -22.00
CA SER A 456 -13.86 17.32 -21.78
C SER A 456 -15.32 17.67 -21.49
N LYS A 457 -16.19 16.66 -21.61
CA LYS A 457 -17.57 16.67 -21.12
C LYS A 457 -17.79 15.65 -20.01
N GLU A 458 -16.79 14.82 -19.75
CA GLU A 458 -16.85 13.75 -18.77
C GLU A 458 -16.22 14.20 -17.44
N VAL A 459 -16.72 13.65 -16.35
CA VAL A 459 -16.15 13.79 -15.00
C VAL A 459 -15.27 12.59 -14.68
N ASP A 460 -14.38 12.75 -13.69
CA ASP A 460 -13.65 11.66 -13.07
C ASP A 460 -13.62 11.82 -11.55
N ALA A 461 -13.29 10.73 -10.85
CA ALA A 461 -13.34 10.72 -9.40
C ALA A 461 -12.27 11.61 -8.74
N SER A 462 -11.16 11.93 -9.43
CA SER A 462 -10.13 12.83 -8.88
C SER A 462 -10.67 14.24 -8.60
N LEU A 463 -11.77 14.65 -9.25
CA LEU A 463 -12.43 15.92 -8.98
C LEU A 463 -13.03 16.01 -7.58
N LEU A 464 -13.27 14.88 -6.92
CA LEU A 464 -13.66 14.84 -5.50
C LEU A 464 -12.56 15.36 -4.58
N MET A 465 -11.30 15.39 -5.05
CA MET A 465 -10.18 15.95 -4.29
C MET A 465 -10.18 17.48 -4.21
N LEU A 466 -10.85 18.18 -5.13
CA LEU A 466 -10.82 19.64 -5.20
C LEU A 466 -11.17 20.33 -3.86
N PRO A 467 -12.29 19.99 -3.19
CA PRO A 467 -12.59 20.56 -1.89
C PRO A 467 -11.71 19.99 -0.76
N LEU A 468 -11.22 18.75 -0.90
CA LEU A 468 -10.38 18.11 0.13
C LEU A 468 -9.00 18.78 0.26
N VAL A 469 -8.47 19.35 -0.82
CA VAL A 469 -7.20 20.11 -0.81
C VAL A 469 -7.39 21.61 -0.61
N GLY A 470 -8.64 22.08 -0.45
CA GLY A 470 -8.97 23.47 -0.18
C GLY A 470 -9.02 24.38 -1.41
N PHE A 471 -9.12 23.83 -2.62
CA PHE A 471 -9.20 24.63 -3.87
C PHE A 471 -10.47 25.49 -3.94
N LEU A 472 -11.61 24.91 -3.57
CA LEU A 472 -12.90 25.59 -3.39
C LEU A 472 -13.63 25.00 -2.18
N PRO A 473 -14.51 25.77 -1.51
CA PRO A 473 -15.37 25.22 -0.46
C PRO A 473 -16.24 24.07 -0.97
N ALA A 474 -16.44 23.04 -0.14
CA ALA A 474 -17.30 21.90 -0.51
C ALA A 474 -18.75 22.29 -0.80
N THR A 475 -19.19 23.47 -0.30
CA THR A 475 -20.52 24.07 -0.52
C THR A 475 -20.57 25.02 -1.71
N ASP A 476 -19.45 25.25 -2.43
CA ASP A 476 -19.46 26.01 -3.68
C ASP A 476 -20.41 25.33 -4.70
N PRO A 477 -21.30 26.09 -5.37
CA PRO A 477 -22.24 25.52 -6.34
C PRO A 477 -21.59 24.66 -7.42
N ARG A 478 -20.35 24.97 -7.83
CA ARG A 478 -19.58 24.20 -8.83
C ARG A 478 -19.15 22.85 -8.27
N ILE A 479 -18.74 22.80 -6.99
CA ILE A 479 -18.39 21.55 -6.30
C ILE A 479 -19.64 20.68 -6.09
N LEU A 480 -20.74 21.29 -5.64
CA LEU A 480 -22.02 20.58 -5.50
C LEU A 480 -22.49 19.99 -6.83
N GLY A 481 -22.34 20.75 -7.94
CA GLY A 481 -22.63 20.29 -9.30
C GLY A 481 -21.74 19.13 -9.71
N THR A 482 -20.43 19.20 -9.40
CA THR A 482 -19.44 18.15 -9.72
C THR A 482 -19.73 16.86 -8.96
N VAL A 483 -20.00 16.93 -7.65
CA VAL A 483 -20.36 15.75 -6.85
C VAL A 483 -21.62 15.10 -7.41
N ARG A 484 -22.66 15.89 -7.74
CA ARG A 484 -23.89 15.39 -8.35
C ARG A 484 -23.64 14.72 -9.70
N ALA A 485 -22.79 15.29 -10.55
CA ALA A 485 -22.43 14.70 -11.83
C ALA A 485 -21.70 13.36 -11.66
N ILE A 486 -20.80 13.24 -10.67
CA ILE A 486 -20.12 12.00 -10.31
C ILE A 486 -21.12 10.97 -9.79
N GLU A 487 -22.04 11.35 -8.88
CA GLU A 487 -23.11 10.47 -8.39
C GLU A 487 -23.92 9.88 -9.54
N GLN A 488 -24.25 10.67 -10.55
CA GLN A 488 -25.08 10.25 -11.69
C GLN A 488 -24.34 9.40 -12.72
N SER A 489 -23.04 9.62 -12.93
CA SER A 489 -22.29 9.03 -14.04
C SER A 489 -21.28 7.96 -13.63
N LEU A 490 -20.71 8.04 -12.42
CA LEU A 490 -19.62 7.16 -11.98
C LEU A 490 -20.04 6.16 -10.90
N ILE A 491 -21.19 6.34 -10.23
CA ILE A 491 -21.63 5.32 -9.26
C ILE A 491 -22.16 4.08 -10.00
N ARG A 492 -21.55 2.93 -9.74
CA ARG A 492 -21.95 1.63 -10.24
C ARG A 492 -21.96 0.62 -9.09
N ASP A 493 -23.05 -0.09 -8.91
CA ASP A 493 -23.21 -1.11 -7.85
C ASP A 493 -22.84 -0.61 -6.44
N GLY A 494 -23.07 0.70 -6.17
CA GLY A 494 -22.76 1.33 -4.88
C GLY A 494 -21.35 1.88 -4.73
N PHE A 495 -20.49 1.79 -5.75
CA PHE A 495 -19.11 2.26 -5.75
C PHE A 495 -18.87 3.35 -6.80
N VAL A 496 -17.92 4.23 -6.52
CA VAL A 496 -17.47 5.26 -7.46
C VAL A 496 -16.38 4.71 -8.35
N ALA A 497 -16.62 4.64 -9.67
CA ALA A 497 -15.59 4.32 -10.66
C ALA A 497 -14.57 5.47 -10.79
N ARG A 498 -13.32 5.17 -11.11
CA ARG A 498 -12.26 6.17 -11.35
C ARG A 498 -12.69 7.16 -12.45
N TYR A 499 -13.12 6.62 -13.57
CA TYR A 499 -13.60 7.33 -14.77
C TYR A 499 -14.35 6.36 -15.69
N SER A 500 -14.87 6.85 -16.81
CA SER A 500 -15.48 5.97 -17.82
C SER A 500 -14.41 5.24 -18.63
N THR A 501 -14.21 3.95 -18.42
CA THR A 501 -13.24 3.12 -19.18
C THR A 501 -13.70 2.87 -20.64
N HIS A 502 -14.96 3.18 -20.99
CA HIS A 502 -15.48 3.03 -22.36
C HIS A 502 -14.90 4.05 -23.33
N SER A 503 -14.42 5.18 -22.86
CA SER A 503 -13.83 6.23 -23.69
C SER A 503 -12.40 5.93 -24.17
N ALA A 504 -11.78 4.84 -23.70
CA ALA A 504 -10.40 4.43 -24.00
C ALA A 504 -9.35 5.56 -23.81
N ILE A 505 -9.63 6.54 -22.94
CA ILE A 505 -8.76 7.69 -22.68
C ILE A 505 -7.43 7.23 -22.07
N ASP A 506 -7.46 6.16 -21.27
CA ASP A 506 -6.29 5.58 -20.61
C ASP A 506 -5.43 4.69 -21.54
N GLY A 507 -5.85 4.43 -22.77
CA GLY A 507 -5.13 3.60 -23.74
C GLY A 507 -5.14 2.10 -23.41
N LEU A 508 -6.04 1.64 -22.54
CA LEU A 508 -6.14 0.25 -22.08
C LEU A 508 -7.51 -0.36 -22.44
N PRO A 509 -7.63 -1.70 -22.51
CA PRO A 509 -8.91 -2.37 -22.65
C PRO A 509 -9.87 -1.99 -21.52
N PRO A 510 -11.20 -1.90 -21.77
CA PRO A 510 -12.17 -1.52 -20.76
C PRO A 510 -12.35 -2.62 -19.71
N GLY A 511 -12.70 -2.18 -18.49
CA GLY A 511 -13.06 -3.04 -17.37
C GLY A 511 -11.97 -3.14 -16.32
N GLU A 512 -12.36 -2.74 -15.12
CA GLU A 512 -11.60 -2.80 -13.88
C GLU A 512 -12.60 -3.04 -12.74
N GLY A 513 -12.12 -3.35 -11.53
CA GLY A 513 -12.92 -3.32 -10.32
C GLY A 513 -13.29 -1.90 -9.89
N ALA A 514 -13.89 -1.77 -8.73
CA ALA A 514 -14.13 -0.47 -8.12
C ALA A 514 -12.91 -0.05 -7.30
N PHE A 515 -12.22 1.00 -7.70
CA PHE A 515 -11.09 1.57 -6.95
C PHE A 515 -11.60 2.21 -5.65
N LEU A 516 -11.35 1.54 -4.52
CA LEU A 516 -12.02 1.83 -3.24
C LEU A 516 -11.80 3.26 -2.75
N ALA A 517 -10.63 3.85 -2.99
CA ALA A 517 -10.30 5.21 -2.57
C ALA A 517 -11.29 6.25 -3.12
N CYS A 518 -11.79 6.09 -4.35
CA CYS A 518 -12.75 7.02 -4.95
C CYS A 518 -14.06 7.10 -4.15
N SER A 519 -14.52 5.97 -3.64
CA SER A 519 -15.74 5.92 -2.81
C SER A 519 -15.52 6.54 -1.42
N PHE A 520 -14.34 6.39 -0.83
CA PHE A 520 -13.97 7.10 0.39
C PHE A 520 -13.93 8.63 0.18
N TRP A 521 -13.38 9.11 -0.95
CA TRP A 521 -13.41 10.55 -1.27
C TRP A 521 -14.82 11.10 -1.44
N LEU A 522 -15.75 10.29 -1.94
CA LEU A 522 -17.16 10.67 -1.99
C LEU A 522 -17.75 10.80 -0.59
N ALA A 523 -17.45 9.87 0.33
CA ALA A 523 -17.87 9.95 1.72
C ALA A 523 -17.31 11.20 2.41
N ASP A 524 -16.05 11.57 2.14
CA ASP A 524 -15.45 12.82 2.62
C ASP A 524 -16.21 14.06 2.11
N ASN A 525 -16.58 14.07 0.83
CA ASN A 525 -17.37 15.16 0.25
C ASN A 525 -18.75 15.27 0.92
N TYR A 526 -19.41 14.13 1.17
CA TYR A 526 -20.68 14.12 1.89
C TYR A 526 -20.53 14.72 3.30
N ALA A 527 -19.49 14.33 4.04
CA ALA A 527 -19.21 14.87 5.37
C ALA A 527 -19.01 16.38 5.32
N LEU A 528 -18.19 16.90 4.38
CA LEU A 528 -17.91 18.33 4.19
C LEU A 528 -19.13 19.14 3.73
N GLN A 529 -20.12 18.50 3.11
CA GLN A 529 -21.37 19.11 2.66
C GLN A 529 -22.48 19.01 3.73
N GLY A 530 -22.18 18.44 4.91
CA GLY A 530 -23.15 18.23 5.99
C GLY A 530 -24.09 17.04 5.79
N ARG A 531 -23.84 16.18 4.78
CA ARG A 531 -24.59 14.94 4.49
C ARG A 531 -24.05 13.78 5.35
N HIS A 532 -23.96 13.99 6.67
CA HIS A 532 -23.32 13.02 7.58
C HIS A 532 -23.94 11.62 7.58
N PRO A 533 -25.30 11.44 7.53
CA PRO A 533 -25.86 10.08 7.47
C PRO A 533 -25.41 9.29 6.25
N GLU A 534 -25.31 9.94 5.09
CA GLU A 534 -24.87 9.32 3.85
C GLU A 534 -23.36 9.02 3.87
N ALA A 535 -22.57 9.92 4.43
CA ALA A 535 -21.14 9.72 4.63
C ALA A 535 -20.85 8.53 5.54
N ILE A 536 -21.55 8.40 6.68
CA ILE A 536 -21.42 7.29 7.61
C ILE A 536 -21.86 5.98 6.94
N ALA A 537 -23.02 5.96 6.27
CA ALA A 537 -23.52 4.75 5.61
C ALA A 537 -22.54 4.24 4.52
N LEU A 538 -21.96 5.16 3.74
CA LEU A 538 -20.96 4.79 2.72
C LEU A 538 -19.68 4.30 3.37
N PHE A 539 -19.17 4.98 4.40
CA PHE A 539 -17.98 4.56 5.13
C PHE A 539 -18.14 3.17 5.77
N ASP A 540 -19.28 2.91 6.44
CA ASP A 540 -19.56 1.62 7.06
C ASP A 540 -19.64 0.50 6.01
N HIS A 541 -20.23 0.78 4.84
CA HIS A 541 -20.25 -0.14 3.73
C HIS A 541 -18.85 -0.49 3.24
N LEU A 542 -18.01 0.52 2.98
CA LEU A 542 -16.64 0.36 2.48
C LEU A 542 -15.73 -0.33 3.50
N SER A 543 -15.80 0.05 4.76
CA SER A 543 -15.01 -0.54 5.84
C SER A 543 -15.40 -2.01 6.09
N GLY A 544 -16.66 -2.36 5.84
CA GLY A 544 -17.16 -3.73 5.90
C GLY A 544 -16.65 -4.67 4.81
N LEU A 545 -15.94 -4.16 3.78
CA LEU A 545 -15.28 -4.97 2.74
C LEU A 545 -13.93 -5.52 3.20
N ALA A 546 -13.37 -5.01 4.30
CA ALA A 546 -12.14 -5.53 4.86
C ALA A 546 -12.28 -7.03 5.16
N ASN A 547 -11.22 -7.78 4.92
CA ASN A 547 -11.23 -9.20 5.21
C ASN A 547 -11.28 -9.49 6.73
N ASP A 548 -11.29 -10.76 7.11
CA ASP A 548 -11.40 -11.24 8.49
C ASP A 548 -10.32 -10.72 9.45
N VAL A 549 -9.22 -10.17 8.92
CA VAL A 549 -8.12 -9.58 9.70
C VAL A 549 -7.96 -8.06 9.46
N GLY A 550 -8.95 -7.42 8.81
CA GLY A 550 -9.04 -5.97 8.65
C GLY A 550 -8.18 -5.38 7.53
N LEU A 551 -7.86 -6.15 6.50
CA LEU A 551 -7.07 -5.70 5.35
C LEU A 551 -7.94 -5.46 4.11
N LEU A 552 -7.52 -4.47 3.29
CA LEU A 552 -8.17 -4.07 2.05
C LEU A 552 -7.19 -4.13 0.88
N SER A 553 -7.70 -4.50 -0.30
CA SER A 553 -6.98 -4.42 -1.58
C SER A 553 -7.19 -3.06 -2.26
N GLU A 554 -6.62 -2.93 -3.44
CA GLU A 554 -6.77 -1.77 -4.32
C GLU A 554 -8.21 -1.57 -4.75
N GLU A 555 -8.84 -2.63 -5.21
CA GLU A 555 -10.15 -2.61 -5.83
C GLU A 555 -11.06 -3.73 -5.29
N TYR A 556 -12.33 -3.58 -5.56
CA TYR A 556 -13.36 -4.56 -5.27
C TYR A 556 -14.17 -4.88 -6.53
N ASP A 557 -14.38 -6.16 -6.80
CA ASP A 557 -15.31 -6.61 -7.84
C ASP A 557 -16.71 -6.76 -7.25
N PRO A 558 -17.65 -5.83 -7.49
CA PRO A 558 -18.98 -5.88 -6.89
C PRO A 558 -19.84 -7.01 -7.45
N VAL A 559 -19.56 -7.49 -8.66
CA VAL A 559 -20.29 -8.59 -9.31
C VAL A 559 -19.86 -9.93 -8.72
N ALA A 560 -18.55 -10.17 -8.68
CA ALA A 560 -17.99 -11.39 -8.10
C ALA A 560 -17.93 -11.36 -6.56
N ARG A 561 -18.17 -10.18 -5.94
CA ARG A 561 -18.10 -9.91 -4.50
C ARG A 561 -16.79 -10.39 -3.89
N ARG A 562 -15.69 -9.86 -4.41
CA ARG A 562 -14.35 -10.21 -3.97
C ARG A 562 -13.36 -9.06 -4.10
N LEU A 563 -12.31 -9.11 -3.30
CA LEU A 563 -11.17 -8.21 -3.41
C LEU A 563 -10.38 -8.52 -4.69
N VAL A 564 -9.92 -7.48 -5.40
CA VAL A 564 -9.06 -7.55 -6.58
C VAL A 564 -8.02 -6.43 -6.54
N GLY A 565 -7.02 -6.45 -7.43
CA GLY A 565 -5.89 -5.52 -7.41
C GLY A 565 -4.85 -5.86 -6.34
N ASN A 566 -3.79 -5.06 -6.24
CA ASN A 566 -2.68 -5.32 -5.33
C ASN A 566 -3.09 -5.23 -3.84
N PHE A 567 -2.43 -6.03 -2.99
CA PHE A 567 -2.87 -6.28 -1.62
C PHE A 567 -1.70 -6.43 -0.61
N PRO A 568 -1.87 -5.91 0.64
CA PRO A 568 -2.81 -4.84 0.96
C PRO A 568 -2.35 -3.54 0.28
N GLN A 569 -3.28 -2.64 -0.04
CA GLN A 569 -2.93 -1.41 -0.73
C GLN A 569 -2.92 -0.20 0.21
N ALA A 570 -1.80 0.53 0.19
CA ALA A 570 -1.60 1.72 1.04
C ALA A 570 -2.69 2.78 0.81
N PHE A 571 -3.00 3.11 -0.44
CA PHE A 571 -3.92 4.19 -0.79
C PHE A 571 -5.34 3.96 -0.28
N THR A 572 -5.82 2.71 -0.33
CA THR A 572 -7.14 2.33 0.24
C THR A 572 -7.15 2.49 1.76
N HIS A 573 -6.10 1.99 2.46
CA HIS A 573 -5.98 2.15 3.91
C HIS A 573 -5.86 3.61 4.34
N VAL A 574 -5.13 4.43 3.58
CA VAL A 574 -5.03 5.88 3.78
C VAL A 574 -6.40 6.54 3.67
N SER A 575 -7.15 6.22 2.60
CA SER A 575 -8.49 6.78 2.38
C SER A 575 -9.44 6.41 3.51
N LEU A 576 -9.40 5.16 3.98
CA LEU A 576 -10.16 4.71 5.16
C LEU A 576 -9.82 5.56 6.40
N ILE A 577 -8.52 5.75 6.71
CA ILE A 577 -8.10 6.52 7.89
C ILE A 577 -8.58 7.97 7.79
N ASN A 578 -8.36 8.63 6.65
CA ASN A 578 -8.71 10.03 6.46
C ASN A 578 -10.23 10.23 6.57
N THR A 579 -11.03 9.37 5.97
CA THR A 579 -12.49 9.44 6.07
C THR A 579 -12.97 9.19 7.50
N ALA A 580 -12.42 8.20 8.21
CA ALA A 580 -12.73 7.97 9.62
C ALA A 580 -12.46 9.21 10.48
N LEU A 581 -11.32 9.88 10.25
CA LEU A 581 -10.97 11.13 10.95
C LEU A 581 -11.87 12.28 10.54
N ASN A 582 -12.24 12.42 9.27
CA ASN A 582 -13.19 13.45 8.81
C ASN A 582 -14.59 13.29 9.44
N LEU A 583 -14.98 12.05 9.74
CA LEU A 583 -16.26 11.74 10.37
C LEU A 583 -16.27 11.92 11.91
N THR A 584 -15.11 11.80 12.56
CA THR A 584 -15.04 11.70 14.03
C THR A 584 -14.27 12.80 14.73
N ALA A 585 -13.28 13.39 14.06
CA ALA A 585 -12.48 14.46 14.66
C ALA A 585 -13.21 15.81 14.57
N PRO A 586 -13.07 16.70 15.60
CA PRO A 586 -13.63 18.05 15.55
C PRO A 586 -13.13 18.88 14.36
N ARG A 587 -11.92 18.59 13.89
CA ARG A 587 -11.30 19.09 12.66
C ARG A 587 -10.61 17.93 11.98
N GLY A 588 -11.28 17.38 10.98
CA GLY A 588 -10.72 16.29 10.18
C GLY A 588 -9.63 16.76 9.20
N PRO A 589 -8.92 15.80 8.54
CA PRO A 589 -7.88 16.10 7.55
C PRO A 589 -8.29 17.10 6.46
N ALA A 590 -9.51 17.00 5.96
CA ALA A 590 -10.02 17.87 4.90
C ALA A 590 -10.27 19.31 5.41
N GLU A 591 -10.70 19.50 6.65
CA GLU A 591 -10.88 20.83 7.25
C GLU A 591 -9.55 21.49 7.57
N GLN A 592 -8.57 20.72 8.06
CA GLN A 592 -7.22 21.21 8.32
C GLN A 592 -6.56 21.76 7.04
N ARG A 593 -6.80 21.13 5.89
CA ARG A 593 -6.27 21.59 4.59
C ARG A 593 -6.90 22.91 4.10
N LYS A 594 -8.14 23.23 4.50
CA LYS A 594 -8.82 24.47 4.10
C LYS A 594 -8.32 25.70 4.87
N GLU A 595 -8.11 25.56 6.16
CA GLU A 595 -7.78 26.67 7.07
C GLU A 595 -6.28 26.97 7.11
N GLN A 596 -5.47 26.07 6.65
CA GLN A 596 -4.02 26.20 6.53
C GLN A 596 -3.63 26.87 5.21
#